data_43953875d0b360fd92142b38b2a3ad72
#
_entry.id   43953875d0b360fd92142b38b2a3ad72
#
_cell.length_a   1.000
_cell.length_b   1.000
_cell.length_c   1.000
_cell.angle_alpha   90.00
_cell.angle_beta   90.00
_cell.angle_gamma   90.00
#
_symmetry.space_group_name_H-M   'P 1'
#
loop_
_entity.id
_entity.type
_entity.pdbx_description
1 polymer ?
#
loop_
_entity_poly.entity_id
_entity_poly.type
_entity_poly.pdbx_seq_one_letter_code
_entity_poly.pdbx_strand_id
1 'polypeptide(L)'
;AVVGAHAYGENYHTVGINVTGNFEKEVPTDAQMKSLTELVTALCRIYHIDPGPATIVGHRDVNSTDCPGKNLYRLLPQLRDDVELNLYTEKLKGTHLLKLKKYETQNRSPM
;
A
#
# COMPACT_ATOMS: atom_id res chain seq x y z
N ALA A 1 -3.73 3.56 6.55
CA ALA A 1 -2.81 4.62 6.10
C ALA A 1 -3.60 5.81 5.56
N VAL A 2 -3.18 7.00 5.86
CA VAL A 2 -3.77 8.24 5.35
C VAL A 2 -2.81 8.83 4.33
N VAL A 3 -3.27 9.00 3.10
CA VAL A 3 -2.49 9.61 2.02
C VAL A 3 -2.68 11.12 2.05
N GLY A 4 -1.58 11.86 2.12
CA GLY A 4 -1.54 13.29 2.36
C GLY A 4 -0.95 13.56 3.72
N ALA A 5 -1.50 14.51 4.48
CA ALA A 5 -1.11 14.76 5.85
C ALA A 5 -1.91 13.85 6.81
N HIS A 6 -1.42 13.69 8.04
CA HIS A 6 -2.18 13.04 9.10
C HIS A 6 -3.47 13.80 9.37
N ALA A 7 -4.57 13.07 9.56
CA ALA A 7 -5.80 13.65 10.04
C ALA A 7 -5.67 14.02 11.52
N TYR A 8 -6.12 15.22 11.86
CA TYR A 8 -6.09 15.67 13.26
C TYR A 8 -7.03 14.81 14.10
N GLY A 9 -6.55 14.33 15.23
CA GLY A 9 -7.32 13.47 16.13
C GLY A 9 -7.27 12.00 15.79
N GLU A 10 -6.73 11.63 14.61
CA GLU A 10 -6.62 10.24 14.15
C GLU A 10 -5.20 9.71 14.20
N ASN A 11 -4.26 10.51 14.69
CA ASN A 11 -2.82 10.29 14.49
C ASN A 11 -2.26 9.06 15.19
N TYR A 12 -2.80 8.64 16.32
CA TYR A 12 -2.19 7.56 17.08
C TYR A 12 -2.54 6.16 16.57
N HIS A 13 -3.50 6.06 15.64
CA HIS A 13 -3.87 4.80 15.01
C HIS A 13 -3.62 4.80 13.50
N THR A 14 -2.98 5.84 12.98
CA THR A 14 -2.80 5.99 11.54
C THR A 14 -1.35 6.28 11.19
N VAL A 15 -0.99 5.94 9.96
CA VAL A 15 0.29 6.32 9.37
C VAL A 15 -0.01 7.33 8.27
N GLY A 16 0.57 8.52 8.39
CA GLY A 16 0.45 9.56 7.36
C GLY A 16 1.53 9.41 6.31
N ILE A 17 1.12 9.55 5.06
CA ILE A 17 2.03 9.49 3.91
C ILE A 17 1.87 10.78 3.13
N ASN A 18 2.98 11.44 2.88
CA ASN A 18 3.01 12.67 2.10
C ASN A 18 3.70 12.41 0.76
N VAL A 19 3.03 12.80 -0.32
CA VAL A 19 3.59 12.74 -1.68
C VAL A 19 3.83 14.16 -2.14
N THR A 20 5.06 14.46 -2.54
CA THR A 20 5.45 15.81 -2.96
C THR A 20 4.79 16.18 -4.29
N GLY A 21 4.02 17.25 -4.30
CA GLY A 21 3.37 17.78 -5.50
C GLY A 21 2.07 18.49 -5.18
N ASN A 22 1.59 19.28 -6.13
CA ASN A 22 0.29 19.92 -6.06
C ASN A 22 -0.67 19.16 -6.97
N PHE A 23 -1.33 18.15 -6.43
CA PHE A 23 -2.19 17.25 -7.19
C PHE A 23 -3.62 17.76 -7.39
N GLU A 24 -3.90 18.99 -7.02
CA GLU A 24 -5.05 19.70 -7.54
C GLU A 24 -4.82 20.14 -9.00
N LYS A 25 -3.57 20.42 -9.37
CA LYS A 25 -3.18 20.92 -10.70
C LYS A 25 -2.40 19.89 -11.49
N GLU A 26 -1.55 19.13 -10.84
CA GLU A 26 -0.66 18.15 -11.47
C GLU A 26 -1.18 16.75 -11.29
N VAL A 27 -0.80 15.85 -12.19
CA VAL A 27 -1.07 14.42 -12.07
C VAL A 27 0.17 13.76 -11.50
N PRO A 28 0.05 12.87 -10.51
CA PRO A 28 1.19 12.11 -10.02
C PRO A 28 1.88 11.37 -11.16
N THR A 29 3.21 11.35 -11.14
CA THR A 29 3.98 10.60 -12.12
C THR A 29 3.83 9.09 -11.87
N ASP A 30 4.11 8.30 -12.90
CA ASP A 30 4.11 6.83 -12.76
C ASP A 30 5.12 6.39 -11.69
N ALA A 31 6.29 7.05 -11.65
CA ALA A 31 7.30 6.76 -10.64
C ALA A 31 6.80 7.07 -9.23
N GLN A 32 6.09 8.18 -9.04
CA GLN A 32 5.49 8.54 -7.75
C GLN A 32 4.44 7.51 -7.33
N MET A 33 3.58 7.10 -8.26
CA MET A 33 2.54 6.10 -7.97
C MET A 33 3.15 4.74 -7.67
N LYS A 34 4.20 4.35 -8.36
CA LYS A 34 4.92 3.10 -8.08
C LYS A 34 5.54 3.12 -6.68
N SER A 35 6.24 4.18 -6.34
CA SER A 35 6.86 4.33 -5.01
C SER A 35 5.81 4.35 -3.91
N LEU A 36 4.71 5.05 -4.12
CA LEU A 36 3.60 5.10 -3.16
C LEU A 36 2.98 3.72 -2.97
N THR A 37 2.74 2.99 -4.05
CA THR A 37 2.19 1.63 -4.01
C THR A 37 3.11 0.70 -3.23
N GLU A 38 4.41 0.74 -3.49
CA GLU A 38 5.41 -0.07 -2.79
C GLU A 38 5.44 0.25 -1.29
N LEU A 39 5.42 1.53 -0.94
CA LEU A 39 5.40 1.96 0.46
C LEU A 39 4.15 1.49 1.18
N VAL A 40 2.98 1.71 0.59
CA VAL A 40 1.70 1.30 1.21
C VAL A 40 1.63 -0.22 1.33
N THR A 41 2.11 -0.96 0.33
CA THR A 41 2.19 -2.43 0.39
C THR A 41 3.05 -2.87 1.58
N ALA A 42 4.22 -2.26 1.76
CA ALA A 42 5.10 -2.58 2.88
C ALA A 42 4.45 -2.27 4.23
N LEU A 43 3.75 -1.15 4.36
CA LEU A 43 3.05 -0.77 5.58
C LEU A 43 1.91 -1.75 5.90
N CYS A 44 1.15 -2.15 4.89
CA CYS A 44 0.08 -3.13 5.08
C CYS A 44 0.63 -4.47 5.54
N ARG A 45 1.77 -4.90 5.00
CA ARG A 45 2.43 -6.14 5.40
C ARG A 45 2.96 -6.06 6.83
N ILE A 46 3.64 -4.97 7.18
CA ILE A 46 4.28 -4.80 8.49
C ILE A 46 3.24 -4.69 9.60
N TYR A 47 2.17 -3.93 9.37
CA TYR A 47 1.14 -3.66 10.38
C TYR A 47 -0.09 -4.55 10.26
N HIS A 48 -0.07 -5.54 9.37
CA HIS A 48 -1.19 -6.46 9.13
C HIS A 48 -2.50 -5.73 8.82
N ILE A 49 -2.41 -4.76 7.91
CA ILE A 49 -3.56 -3.96 7.46
C ILE A 49 -4.10 -4.57 6.18
N ASP A 50 -5.41 -4.85 6.13
CA ASP A 50 -6.07 -5.27 4.89
C ASP A 50 -6.30 -4.02 4.02
N PRO A 51 -5.77 -3.99 2.79
CA PRO A 51 -5.95 -2.83 1.92
C PRO A 51 -7.42 -2.69 1.49
N GLY A 52 -7.93 -1.47 1.59
CA GLY A 52 -9.30 -1.20 1.21
C GLY A 52 -9.69 0.25 1.44
N PRO A 53 -10.94 0.62 1.09
CA PRO A 53 -11.38 2.02 1.21
C PRO A 53 -11.52 2.50 2.66
N ALA A 54 -11.57 1.59 3.63
CA ALA A 54 -11.62 1.96 5.04
C ALA A 54 -10.23 2.10 5.68
N THR A 55 -9.19 1.54 5.05
CA THR A 55 -7.85 1.50 5.63
C THR A 55 -6.84 2.35 4.86
N ILE A 56 -7.04 2.55 3.57
CA ILE A 56 -6.22 3.41 2.73
C ILE A 56 -7.11 4.55 2.26
N VAL A 57 -6.93 5.72 2.85
CA VAL A 57 -7.81 6.86 2.66
C VAL A 57 -7.03 8.12 2.28
N GLY A 58 -7.71 9.05 1.63
CA GLY A 58 -7.17 10.40 1.44
C GLY A 58 -7.44 11.25 2.67
N HIS A 59 -6.61 12.25 2.90
CA HIS A 59 -6.80 13.15 4.04
C HIS A 59 -8.19 13.81 4.03
N ARG A 60 -8.74 14.08 2.84
CA ARG A 60 -10.09 14.65 2.70
C ARG A 60 -11.22 13.76 3.21
N ASP A 61 -10.97 12.44 3.32
CA ASP A 61 -11.98 11.50 3.81
C ASP A 61 -12.21 11.64 5.32
N VAL A 62 -11.23 12.19 6.04
CA VAL A 62 -11.26 12.30 7.49
C VAL A 62 -11.21 13.73 8.00
N ASN A 63 -10.85 14.68 7.15
CA ASN A 63 -10.80 16.11 7.47
C ASN A 63 -11.37 16.94 6.34
N SER A 64 -11.81 18.17 6.65
CA SER A 64 -12.26 19.12 5.65
C SER A 64 -11.06 19.77 4.98
N THR A 65 -10.59 19.17 3.89
CA THR A 65 -9.41 19.61 3.15
C THR A 65 -9.46 19.07 1.73
N ASP A 66 -8.76 19.70 0.80
CA ASP A 66 -8.59 19.22 -0.57
C ASP A 66 -7.45 18.19 -0.69
N CYS A 67 -6.65 18.05 0.36
CA CYS A 67 -5.56 17.08 0.39
C CYS A 67 -6.10 15.65 0.20
N PRO A 68 -5.48 14.79 -0.57
CA PRO A 68 -4.16 14.92 -1.23
C PRO A 68 -4.21 15.58 -2.62
N GLY A 69 -5.28 16.23 -3.00
CA GLY A 69 -5.54 16.79 -4.32
C GLY A 69 -6.36 15.85 -5.17
N LYS A 70 -7.24 16.42 -5.99
CA LYS A 70 -8.22 15.62 -6.78
C LYS A 70 -7.56 14.59 -7.71
N ASN A 71 -6.41 14.93 -8.28
CA ASN A 71 -5.73 14.06 -9.24
C ASN A 71 -5.07 12.84 -8.57
N LEU A 72 -4.55 13.00 -7.36
CA LEU A 72 -4.06 11.87 -6.57
C LEU A 72 -5.22 11.10 -5.92
N TYR A 73 -6.19 11.81 -5.38
CA TYR A 73 -7.37 11.20 -4.74
C TYR A 73 -8.10 10.24 -5.70
N ARG A 74 -8.24 10.64 -6.95
CA ARG A 74 -8.86 9.85 -8.02
C ARG A 74 -8.14 8.52 -8.27
N LEU A 75 -6.84 8.45 -7.97
CA LEU A 75 -6.02 7.27 -8.17
C LEU A 75 -6.00 6.31 -6.97
N LEU A 76 -6.63 6.67 -5.85
CA LEU A 76 -6.65 5.82 -4.66
C LEU A 76 -7.32 4.46 -4.90
N PRO A 77 -8.43 4.35 -5.63
CA PRO A 77 -8.99 3.02 -5.92
C PRO A 77 -8.00 2.12 -6.65
N GLN A 78 -7.28 2.64 -7.64
CA GLN A 78 -6.24 1.87 -8.33
C GLN A 78 -5.09 1.52 -7.41
N LEU A 79 -4.67 2.43 -6.55
CA LEU A 79 -3.63 2.20 -5.55
C LEU A 79 -4.02 1.03 -4.63
N ARG A 80 -5.26 1.03 -4.14
CA ARG A 80 -5.75 -0.05 -3.28
C ARG A 80 -5.71 -1.40 -3.97
N ASP A 81 -6.13 -1.46 -5.23
CA ASP A 81 -6.11 -2.69 -6.02
C ASP A 81 -4.69 -3.18 -6.26
N ASP A 82 -3.77 -2.27 -6.56
CA ASP A 82 -2.37 -2.61 -6.78
C ASP A 82 -1.69 -3.11 -5.50
N VAL A 83 -1.98 -2.51 -4.37
CA VAL A 83 -1.49 -2.96 -3.07
C VAL A 83 -2.01 -4.36 -2.74
N GLU A 84 -3.30 -4.58 -2.95
CA GLU A 84 -3.91 -5.90 -2.72
C GLU A 84 -3.26 -6.96 -3.61
N LEU A 85 -3.05 -6.65 -4.88
CA LEU A 85 -2.39 -7.55 -5.82
C LEU A 85 -0.95 -7.86 -5.40
N ASN A 86 -0.20 -6.85 -4.96
CA ASN A 86 1.17 -7.01 -4.49
C ASN A 86 1.23 -7.94 -3.27
N LEU A 87 0.34 -7.75 -2.30
CA LEU A 87 0.28 -8.59 -1.11
C LEU A 87 -0.07 -10.04 -1.46
N TYR A 88 -1.02 -10.22 -2.36
CA TYR A 88 -1.39 -11.55 -2.84
C TYR A 88 -0.23 -12.24 -3.54
N THR A 89 0.48 -11.52 -4.41
CA THR A 89 1.65 -12.04 -5.14
C THR A 89 2.78 -12.42 -4.17
N GLU A 90 3.05 -11.59 -3.17
CA GLU A 90 4.05 -11.88 -2.14
C GLU A 90 3.69 -13.15 -1.36
N LYS A 91 2.42 -13.31 -1.01
CA LYS A 91 1.92 -14.49 -0.30
C LYS A 91 2.11 -15.76 -1.14
N LEU A 92 1.78 -15.69 -2.43
CA LEU A 92 1.96 -16.82 -3.34
C LEU A 92 3.43 -17.19 -3.48
N LYS A 93 4.32 -16.23 -3.61
CA LYS A 93 5.76 -16.47 -3.68
C LYS A 93 6.28 -17.14 -2.41
N GLY A 94 5.85 -16.68 -1.25
CA GLY A 94 6.21 -17.28 0.03
C GLY A 94 5.74 -18.73 0.12
N THR A 95 4.50 -19.01 -0.27
CA THR A 95 3.94 -20.36 -0.30
C THR A 95 4.72 -21.25 -1.28
N HIS A 96 5.03 -20.73 -2.46
CA HIS A 96 5.80 -21.48 -3.46
C HIS A 96 7.19 -21.83 -2.95
N LEU A 97 7.89 -20.89 -2.33
CA LEU A 97 9.21 -21.12 -1.75
C LEU A 97 9.16 -22.18 -0.65
N LEU A 98 8.13 -22.16 0.19
CA LEU A 98 7.97 -23.17 1.24
C LEU A 98 7.75 -24.57 0.64
N LYS A 99 6.97 -24.69 -0.41
CA LYS A 99 6.75 -25.95 -1.12
C LYS A 99 8.04 -26.47 -1.73
N LEU A 100 8.84 -25.61 -2.35
CA LEU A 100 10.14 -25.97 -2.90
C LEU A 100 11.10 -26.47 -1.83
N LYS A 101 11.16 -25.79 -0.71
CA LYS A 101 12.00 -26.22 0.42
C LYS A 101 11.60 -27.59 0.95
N LYS A 102 10.31 -27.85 1.09
CA LYS A 102 9.80 -29.14 1.51
C LYS A 102 10.17 -30.22 0.51
N TYR A 103 10.01 -29.94 -0.79
CA TYR A 103 10.36 -30.86 -1.85
C TYR A 103 11.85 -31.21 -1.81
N GLU A 104 12.72 -30.23 -1.69
CA GLU A 104 14.17 -30.44 -1.60
C GLU A 104 14.53 -31.32 -0.39
N THR A 105 13.92 -31.06 0.77
CA THR A 105 14.15 -31.83 1.99
C THR A 105 13.73 -33.28 1.81
N GLN A 106 12.55 -33.52 1.21
CA GLN A 106 12.01 -34.87 1.02
C GLN A 106 12.77 -35.68 -0.02
N ASN A 107 13.32 -35.00 -1.02
CA ASN A 107 13.99 -35.66 -2.15
C ASN A 107 15.51 -35.63 -2.07
N ARG A 108 16.06 -35.11 -0.98
CA ARG A 108 17.50 -35.12 -0.75
C ARG A 108 17.93 -36.53 -0.41
N SER A 109 18.61 -37.17 -1.33
CA SER A 109 19.15 -38.52 -1.10
C SER A 109 20.26 -38.46 -0.09
N PRO A 110 20.18 -39.22 1.00
CA PRO A 110 21.36 -39.45 1.85
C PRO A 110 22.38 -40.24 1.05
N MET A 111 23.51 -39.66 0.89
CA MET A 111 24.57 -40.35 0.17
C MET A 111 25.57 -40.94 1.04
#